data_5effb6e1ab85b2287e47b1ab6e098a6d
#
_entry.id   5effb6e1ab85b2287e47b1ab6e098a6d
#
_cell.length_a   1.000
_cell.length_b   1.000
_cell.length_c   1.000
_cell.angle_alpha   90.00
_cell.angle_beta   90.00
_cell.angle_gamma   90.00
#
_symmetry.space_group_name_H-M   'P 1'
#
loop_
_entity.id
_entity.type
_entity.pdbx_description
1 polymer ?
#
loop_
_entity_poly.entity_id
_entity_poly.type
_entity_poly.pdbx_seq_one_letter_code
_entity_poly.pdbx_strand_id
1 'polypeptide(L)'
;MNEDFYTLVNYVEQVSEQSGGGLIQLLKRFGDEYFLESGDVCCDAALSLLIKNDLVFKVKHPTEEYNTPDYGITHLGFQVYEQVCYNQRLNTKPMTGIWNTLVG
;
A
#
# COMPACT_ATOMS: atom_id res chain seq x y z
N MET A 1 16.28 -7.11 6.54
CA MET A 1 15.37 -7.25 5.44
C MET A 1 16.13 -7.73 4.24
N ASN A 2 15.59 -8.63 3.50
CA ASN A 2 16.34 -9.21 2.37
C ASN A 2 16.04 -8.49 1.07
N GLU A 3 16.78 -8.87 0.04
CA GLU A 3 16.61 -8.25 -1.27
C GLU A 3 15.23 -8.45 -1.85
N ASP A 4 14.59 -9.58 -1.55
CA ASP A 4 13.26 -9.87 -2.10
C ASP A 4 12.23 -8.87 -1.61
N PHE A 5 12.36 -8.43 -0.37
CA PHE A 5 11.43 -7.43 0.17
C PHE A 5 11.58 -6.12 -0.58
N TYR A 6 12.80 -5.65 -0.77
CA TYR A 6 13.02 -4.38 -1.46
C TYR A 6 12.68 -4.46 -2.94
N THR A 7 12.86 -5.62 -3.54
CA THR A 7 12.44 -5.86 -4.91
C THR A 7 10.92 -5.72 -5.03
N LEU A 8 10.20 -6.27 -4.05
CA LEU A 8 8.75 -6.16 -4.02
C LEU A 8 8.30 -4.71 -3.83
N VAL A 9 8.94 -3.99 -2.93
CA VAL A 9 8.62 -2.57 -2.71
C VAL A 9 8.83 -1.78 -4.01
N ASN A 10 9.96 -2.00 -4.66
CA ASN A 10 10.27 -1.31 -5.91
C ASN A 10 9.26 -1.66 -7.01
N TYR A 11 8.86 -2.91 -7.08
CA TYR A 11 7.86 -3.34 -8.05
C TYR A 11 6.53 -2.60 -7.82
N VAL A 12 6.09 -2.54 -6.57
CA VAL A 12 4.84 -1.86 -6.24
C VAL A 12 4.92 -0.37 -6.61
N GLU A 13 6.04 0.25 -6.29
CA GLU A 13 6.22 1.68 -6.59
C GLU A 13 6.23 1.94 -8.09
N GLN A 14 6.93 1.11 -8.86
CA GLN A 14 7.01 1.28 -10.30
C GLN A 14 5.68 1.04 -10.99
N VAL A 15 4.98 -0.01 -10.60
CA VAL A 15 3.68 -0.32 -11.19
C VAL A 15 2.68 0.80 -10.86
N SER A 16 2.73 1.30 -9.64
CA SER A 16 1.84 2.37 -9.23
C SER A 16 2.11 3.64 -10.04
N GLU A 17 3.37 3.98 -10.21
CA GLU A 17 3.74 5.16 -10.97
C GLU A 17 3.26 5.07 -12.41
N GLN A 18 3.41 3.91 -13.04
CA GLN A 18 2.98 3.69 -14.41
C GLN A 18 1.48 3.73 -14.58
N SER A 19 0.72 3.46 -13.53
CA SER A 19 -0.73 3.40 -13.58
C SER A 19 -1.42 4.59 -12.90
N GLY A 20 -0.69 5.65 -12.64
CA GLY A 20 -1.30 6.86 -12.10
C GLY A 20 -1.40 6.94 -10.58
N GLY A 21 -0.74 6.05 -9.89
CA GLY A 21 -0.68 6.10 -8.42
C GLY A 21 -1.77 5.34 -7.67
N GLY A 22 -2.71 4.73 -8.38
CA GLY A 22 -3.84 4.06 -7.74
C GLY A 22 -3.47 2.88 -6.87
N LEU A 23 -2.44 2.14 -7.23
CA LEU A 23 -2.01 0.98 -6.46
C LEU A 23 -1.50 1.38 -5.07
N ILE A 24 -0.66 2.39 -5.01
CA ILE A 24 -0.13 2.89 -3.75
C ILE A 24 -1.24 3.53 -2.92
N GLN A 25 -2.15 4.25 -3.56
CA GLN A 25 -3.26 4.85 -2.85
C GLN A 25 -4.11 3.80 -2.16
N LEU A 26 -4.40 2.69 -2.85
CA LEU A 26 -5.16 1.61 -2.27
C LEU A 26 -4.38 0.91 -1.15
N LEU A 27 -3.09 0.67 -1.37
CA LEU A 27 -2.24 0.07 -0.35
C LEU A 27 -2.20 0.94 0.91
N LYS A 28 -2.15 2.25 0.75
CA LYS A 28 -2.14 3.17 1.89
C LYS A 28 -3.45 3.13 2.65
N ARG A 29 -4.57 2.99 1.96
CA ARG A 29 -5.84 2.83 2.64
C ARG A 29 -5.86 1.56 3.47
N PHE A 30 -5.37 0.45 2.90
CA PHE A 30 -5.28 -0.79 3.64
C PHE A 30 -4.35 -0.67 4.86
N GLY A 31 -3.24 0.04 4.69
CA GLY A 31 -2.31 0.23 5.81
C GLY A 31 -2.90 1.07 6.92
N ASP A 32 -3.71 2.05 6.58
CA ASP A 32 -4.35 2.93 7.55
C ASP A 32 -5.51 2.26 8.27
N GLU A 33 -6.29 1.46 7.56
CA GLU A 33 -7.54 0.90 8.07
C GLU A 33 -7.49 -0.59 8.40
N TYR A 34 -6.51 -1.30 7.90
CA TYR A 34 -6.29 -2.75 8.02
C TYR A 34 -7.31 -3.58 7.24
N PHE A 35 -8.55 -3.17 7.18
CA PHE A 35 -9.61 -3.89 6.48
C PHE A 35 -10.44 -2.92 5.66
N LEU A 36 -10.90 -3.38 4.50
CA LEU A 36 -11.77 -2.58 3.65
C LEU A 36 -12.94 -3.43 3.15
N GLU A 37 -14.05 -2.79 2.90
CA GLU A 37 -15.19 -3.41 2.25
C GLU A 37 -15.03 -3.27 0.74
N SER A 38 -15.73 -4.11 -0.01
CA SER A 38 -15.68 -4.05 -1.48
C SER A 38 -16.06 -2.68 -2.03
N GLY A 39 -17.01 -2.02 -1.40
CA GLY A 39 -17.44 -0.70 -1.84
C GLY A 39 -16.39 0.39 -1.69
N ASP A 40 -15.38 0.16 -0.86
CA ASP A 40 -14.31 1.12 -0.66
C ASP A 40 -13.14 0.93 -1.63
N VAL A 41 -13.18 -0.15 -2.39
CA VAL A 41 -12.12 -0.43 -3.36
C VAL A 41 -12.48 0.23 -4.67
N CYS A 42 -11.75 1.26 -5.03
CA CYS A 42 -12.06 2.03 -6.23
C CYS A 42 -11.35 1.52 -7.49
N CYS A 43 -10.48 0.55 -7.36
CA CYS A 43 -9.75 0.04 -8.52
C CYS A 43 -9.51 -1.46 -8.39
N ASP A 44 -10.28 -2.24 -9.16
CA ASP A 44 -10.18 -3.70 -9.12
C ASP A 44 -8.82 -4.20 -9.59
N ALA A 45 -8.21 -3.53 -10.53
CA ALA A 45 -6.90 -3.92 -11.03
C ALA A 45 -5.84 -3.78 -9.94
N ALA A 46 -5.90 -2.70 -9.18
CA ALA A 46 -4.99 -2.49 -8.07
C ALA A 46 -5.20 -3.54 -6.97
N LEU A 47 -6.46 -3.84 -6.67
CA LEU A 47 -6.79 -4.86 -5.68
C LEU A 47 -6.24 -6.22 -6.11
N SER A 48 -6.42 -6.57 -7.38
CA SER A 48 -5.93 -7.86 -7.90
C SER A 48 -4.41 -7.97 -7.78
N LEU A 49 -3.69 -6.88 -8.04
CA LEU A 49 -2.24 -6.89 -7.89
C LEU A 49 -1.82 -7.04 -6.44
N LEU A 50 -2.52 -6.41 -5.52
CA LEU A 50 -2.21 -6.55 -4.11
C LEU A 50 -2.45 -7.97 -3.62
N ILE A 51 -3.53 -8.60 -4.06
CA ILE A 51 -3.83 -9.97 -3.69
C ILE A 51 -2.80 -10.92 -4.31
N LYS A 52 -2.47 -10.71 -5.57
CA LYS A 52 -1.53 -11.56 -6.28
C LYS A 52 -0.15 -11.57 -5.62
N ASN A 53 0.24 -10.45 -5.06
CA ASN A 53 1.54 -10.31 -4.40
C ASN A 53 1.47 -10.56 -2.89
N ASP A 54 0.37 -11.10 -2.42
CA ASP A 54 0.19 -11.47 -1.01
C ASP A 54 0.27 -10.27 -0.05
N LEU A 55 -0.11 -9.11 -0.53
CA LEU A 55 -0.13 -7.91 0.29
C LEU A 55 -1.49 -7.70 0.92
N VAL A 56 -2.53 -8.26 0.31
CA VAL A 56 -3.91 -8.18 0.77
C VAL A 56 -4.52 -9.56 0.63
N PHE A 57 -5.43 -9.91 1.51
CA PHE A 57 -6.14 -11.17 1.45
C PHE A 57 -7.64 -10.94 1.46
N LYS A 58 -8.36 -11.89 0.88
CA LYS A 58 -9.80 -11.85 0.89
C LYS A 58 -10.28 -12.52 2.17
N VAL A 59 -11.15 -11.82 2.89
CA VAL A 59 -11.70 -12.34 4.14
C VAL A 59 -12.77 -13.38 3.80
N LYS A 60 -12.72 -14.50 4.49
CA LYS A 60 -13.75 -15.52 4.32
C LYS A 60 -14.90 -15.21 5.24
N HIS A 61 -16.10 -15.27 4.66
CA HIS A 61 -17.32 -15.05 5.43
C HIS A 61 -18.02 -16.41 5.58
N PRO A 62 -17.81 -17.08 6.70
CA PRO A 62 -18.44 -18.40 6.90
C PRO A 62 -19.95 -18.29 7.04
N THR A 63 -20.43 -17.12 7.43
CA THR A 63 -21.87 -16.85 7.49
C THR A 63 -22.08 -15.45 6.93
N GLU A 64 -23.29 -15.15 6.49
CA GLU A 64 -23.59 -13.82 6.00
C GLU A 64 -23.84 -12.91 7.20
N GLU A 65 -22.77 -12.40 7.76
CA GLU A 65 -22.89 -11.46 8.85
C GLU A 65 -22.68 -10.06 8.34
N TYR A 66 -23.42 -9.14 8.89
CA TYR A 66 -23.33 -7.75 8.50
C TYR A 66 -22.06 -7.14 9.05
N ASN A 67 -21.54 -6.20 8.32
CA ASN A 67 -20.38 -5.39 8.71
C ASN A 67 -19.05 -6.14 8.77
N THR A 68 -18.99 -7.33 8.17
CA THR A 68 -17.72 -8.03 8.06
C THR A 68 -16.97 -7.44 6.86
N PRO A 69 -15.74 -6.99 7.03
CA PRO A 69 -14.99 -6.45 5.90
C PRO A 69 -14.67 -7.55 4.88
N ASP A 70 -14.47 -7.16 3.64
CA ASP A 70 -14.22 -8.09 2.54
C ASP A 70 -12.75 -8.40 2.31
N TYR A 71 -11.88 -7.47 2.65
CA TYR A 71 -10.44 -7.61 2.43
C TYR A 71 -9.63 -7.09 3.60
N GLY A 72 -8.45 -7.65 3.79
CA GLY A 72 -7.55 -7.21 4.84
C GLY A 72 -6.12 -7.14 4.36
N ILE A 73 -5.29 -6.39 5.06
CA ILE A 73 -3.87 -6.29 4.73
C ILE A 73 -3.12 -7.42 5.42
N THR A 74 -2.17 -8.03 4.71
CA THR A 74 -1.32 -9.06 5.28
C THR A 74 -0.20 -8.42 6.09
N HIS A 75 0.52 -9.21 6.86
CA HIS A 75 1.71 -8.72 7.56
C HIS A 75 2.72 -8.17 6.55
N LEU A 76 2.95 -8.91 5.46
CA LEU A 76 3.83 -8.45 4.40
C LEU A 76 3.32 -7.15 3.78
N GLY A 77 2.02 -7.07 3.54
CA GLY A 77 1.41 -5.86 2.99
C GLY A 77 1.66 -4.65 3.87
N PHE A 78 1.54 -4.82 5.19
CA PHE A 78 1.76 -3.73 6.12
C PHE A 78 3.24 -3.29 6.11
N GLN A 79 4.17 -4.24 6.01
CA GLN A 79 5.58 -3.91 5.92
C GLN A 79 5.90 -3.12 4.64
N VAL A 80 5.30 -3.53 3.52
CA VAL A 80 5.48 -2.81 2.25
C VAL A 80 4.87 -1.41 2.37
N TYR A 81 3.70 -1.30 2.97
CA TYR A 81 3.03 -0.02 3.21
C TYR A 81 3.95 0.91 3.99
N GLU A 82 4.53 0.44 5.07
CA GLU A 82 5.43 1.27 5.87
C GLU A 82 6.64 1.74 5.09
N GLN A 83 7.21 0.84 4.29
CA GLN A 83 8.39 1.18 3.49
C GLN A 83 8.05 2.20 2.40
N VAL A 84 6.91 2.02 1.75
CA VAL A 84 6.45 2.97 0.74
C VAL A 84 6.23 4.34 1.34
N CYS A 85 5.61 4.40 2.50
CA CYS A 85 5.40 5.68 3.18
C CYS A 85 6.73 6.34 3.57
N TYR A 86 7.66 5.54 4.01
CA TYR A 86 8.99 6.05 4.36
C TYR A 86 9.68 6.61 3.11
N ASN A 87 9.63 5.88 2.01
CA ASN A 87 10.25 6.32 0.77
C ASN A 87 9.64 7.62 0.25
N GLN A 88 8.33 7.75 0.38
CA GLN A 88 7.66 8.97 -0.04
C GLN A 88 8.12 10.17 0.78
N ARG A 89 8.31 9.99 2.06
CA ARG A 89 8.82 11.07 2.91
C ARG A 89 10.23 11.45 2.52
N LEU A 90 11.06 10.48 2.16
CA LEU A 90 12.41 10.77 1.72
C LEU A 90 12.39 11.57 0.42
N ASN A 91 11.48 11.22 -0.48
CA ASN A 91 11.40 11.91 -1.76
C ASN A 91 10.90 13.34 -1.65
N THR A 92 10.06 13.62 -0.68
CA THR A 92 9.56 14.97 -0.51
C THR A 92 10.46 15.81 0.38
N LYS A 93 11.21 15.17 1.24
CA LYS A 93 12.05 15.86 2.19
C LYS A 93 13.05 16.82 1.57
N PRO A 94 13.74 16.43 0.49
CA PRO A 94 14.72 17.35 -0.10
C PRO A 94 14.11 18.67 -0.55
N MET A 95 12.87 18.62 -0.97
CA MET A 95 12.23 19.83 -1.42
C MET A 95 11.90 20.77 -0.30
N THR A 96 11.52 20.21 0.83
CA THR A 96 11.20 21.03 1.95
C THR A 96 12.45 21.32 2.77
N GLY A 97 13.41 20.45 2.66
CA GLY A 97 14.60 20.59 3.46
C GLY A 97 15.66 21.49 2.90
N ILE A 98 15.54 21.89 1.67
CA ILE A 98 16.52 22.72 1.08
C ILE A 98 16.77 23.96 1.86
N TRP A 99 15.72 24.64 2.22
CA TRP A 99 15.87 25.82 2.97
C TRP A 99 16.41 25.52 4.32
N ASN A 100 16.16 24.35 4.79
CA ASN A 100 16.65 23.99 6.07
C ASN A 100 18.09 23.81 6.00
N THR A 101 18.50 23.19 4.96
CA THR A 101 19.88 22.96 4.79
C THR A 101 20.56 24.19 4.51
N LEU A 102 19.90 25.06 3.92
CA LEU A 102 20.48 26.27 3.64
C LEU A 102 20.66 26.97 4.83
N VAL A 103 19.73 26.79 5.60
CA VAL A 103 19.73 27.42 6.79
C VAL A 103 20.60 26.64 7.62
N GLY A 104 20.58 25.53 7.33
CA GLY A 104 21.49 24.68 8.03
C GLY A 104 21.94 23.88 6.96
#